data_393f1744a4f0ebfda0c23be47de057f7
#
_entry.id   393f1744a4f0ebfda0c23be47de057f7
#
_cell.length_a   1.000
_cell.length_b   1.000
_cell.length_c   1.000
_cell.angle_alpha   90.00
_cell.angle_beta   90.00
_cell.angle_gamma   90.00
#
_symmetry.space_group_name_H-M   'P 1'
#
loop_
_entity.id
_entity.type
_entity.pdbx_description
1 polymer ?
#
loop_
_entity_poly.entity_id
_entity_poly.type
_entity_poly.pdbx_seq_one_letter_code
_entity_poly.pdbx_strand_id
1 'polypeptide(L)'
;MRLGFTQRQAESIDNYRRKGGRFRRKEDFAKSYVVADSVYDRLEPFIDIPKVDINAADSAAFDALPGIGPWFAAKMVSYRKELQGYSFPEQLMDIYRFDQEKFDALKDLITVGPCAPYPLWSLPEDSLKLHPYIRSRAHGVVLFRSNNPPEACTVDALATAGVLPPDAAAKLARCRISPPGIW
;
A
#
# COMPACT_ATOMS: atom_id res chain seq x y z
N MET A 1 -20.85 -32.31 8.96
CA MET A 1 -20.22 -31.06 9.45
C MET A 1 -18.74 -31.28 9.68
N ARG A 2 -17.92 -30.86 8.71
CA ARG A 2 -16.47 -31.21 8.70
C ARG A 2 -15.61 -30.35 9.63
N LEU A 3 -16.10 -29.15 10.02
CA LEU A 3 -15.29 -28.17 10.77
C LEU A 3 -15.61 -28.09 12.27
N GLY A 4 -16.54 -28.94 12.79
CA GLY A 4 -16.89 -28.98 14.20
C GLY A 4 -17.92 -27.95 14.66
N PHE A 5 -18.56 -27.23 13.76
CA PHE A 5 -19.71 -26.38 14.07
C PHE A 5 -21.00 -27.13 14.01
N THR A 6 -21.94 -26.81 14.90
CA THR A 6 -23.33 -27.17 14.74
C THR A 6 -23.97 -26.42 13.58
N GLN A 7 -25.08 -26.91 13.06
CA GLN A 7 -25.81 -26.22 11.99
C GLN A 7 -26.15 -24.78 12.38
N ARG A 8 -26.66 -24.56 13.60
CA ARG A 8 -27.02 -23.24 14.11
C ARG A 8 -25.82 -22.27 14.18
N GLN A 9 -24.65 -22.75 14.56
CA GLN A 9 -23.40 -21.94 14.56
C GLN A 9 -22.99 -21.58 13.14
N ALA A 10 -23.03 -22.52 12.21
CA ALA A 10 -22.69 -22.28 10.81
C ALA A 10 -23.65 -21.27 10.18
N GLU A 11 -24.95 -21.41 10.41
CA GLU A 11 -25.98 -20.45 9.95
C GLU A 11 -25.75 -19.05 10.54
N SER A 12 -25.34 -18.95 11.80
CA SER A 12 -25.03 -17.66 12.44
C SER A 12 -23.86 -16.96 11.78
N ILE A 13 -22.78 -17.68 11.45
CA ILE A 13 -21.61 -17.14 10.74
C ILE A 13 -22.02 -16.70 9.33
N ASP A 14 -22.80 -17.51 8.62
CA ASP A 14 -23.26 -17.18 7.27
C ASP A 14 -24.19 -15.95 7.27
N ASN A 15 -25.12 -15.86 8.22
CA ASN A 15 -25.98 -14.70 8.39
C ASN A 15 -25.18 -13.42 8.73
N TYR A 16 -24.15 -13.51 9.57
CA TYR A 16 -23.26 -12.38 9.84
C TYR A 16 -22.60 -11.88 8.55
N ARG A 17 -22.06 -12.80 7.73
CA ARG A 17 -21.43 -12.46 6.44
C ARG A 17 -22.42 -11.90 5.43
N ARG A 18 -23.62 -12.46 5.31
CA ARG A 18 -24.68 -11.97 4.41
C ARG A 18 -25.16 -10.56 4.78
N LYS A 19 -25.11 -10.20 6.07
CA LYS A 19 -25.44 -8.84 6.55
C LYS A 19 -24.26 -7.84 6.39
N GLY A 20 -23.21 -8.21 5.67
CA GLY A 20 -22.05 -7.35 5.44
C GLY A 20 -20.94 -7.47 6.50
N GLY A 21 -21.11 -8.36 7.48
CA GLY A 21 -20.06 -8.64 8.46
C GLY A 21 -18.83 -9.29 7.82
N ARG A 22 -17.65 -8.90 8.27
CA ARG A 22 -16.37 -9.41 7.75
C ARG A 22 -15.46 -9.76 8.91
N PHE A 23 -14.76 -10.87 8.79
CA PHE A 23 -13.61 -11.20 9.62
C PHE A 23 -12.37 -10.66 8.89
N ARG A 24 -11.73 -9.66 9.47
CA ARG A 24 -10.54 -9.02 8.87
C ARG A 24 -9.26 -9.62 9.41
N ARG A 25 -9.32 -10.17 10.61
CA ARG A 25 -8.22 -10.84 11.30
C ARG A 25 -8.69 -12.20 11.81
N LYS A 26 -7.75 -13.11 12.07
CA LYS A 26 -8.06 -14.41 12.70
C LYS A 26 -8.72 -14.22 14.06
N GLU A 27 -8.28 -13.20 14.80
CA GLU A 27 -8.82 -12.83 16.12
C GLU A 27 -10.28 -12.36 16.05
N ASP A 28 -10.72 -11.76 14.94
CA ASP A 28 -12.12 -11.37 14.75
C ASP A 28 -13.02 -12.63 14.70
N PHE A 29 -12.50 -13.69 14.08
CA PHE A 29 -13.19 -14.97 14.05
C PHE A 29 -13.17 -15.65 15.42
N ALA A 30 -12.04 -15.62 16.13
CA ALA A 30 -11.91 -16.14 17.50
C ALA A 30 -12.88 -15.46 18.47
N LYS A 31 -13.06 -14.14 18.36
CA LYS A 31 -13.97 -13.35 19.21
C LYS A 31 -15.46 -13.55 18.89
N SER A 32 -15.79 -14.28 17.83
CA SER A 32 -17.18 -14.55 17.49
C SER A 32 -17.83 -15.46 18.55
N TYR A 33 -18.92 -15.03 19.16
CA TYR A 33 -19.62 -15.74 20.23
C TYR A 33 -20.07 -17.17 19.87
N VAL A 34 -20.08 -17.50 18.58
CA VAL A 34 -20.46 -18.84 18.09
C VAL A 34 -19.26 -19.76 17.90
N VAL A 35 -18.04 -19.26 18.07
CA VAL A 35 -16.78 -20.01 17.90
C VAL A 35 -16.23 -20.33 19.27
N ALA A 36 -16.21 -21.61 19.63
CA ALA A 36 -15.57 -22.06 20.86
C ALA A 36 -14.04 -22.10 20.68
N ASP A 37 -13.27 -21.78 21.74
CA ASP A 37 -11.81 -21.74 21.73
C ASP A 37 -11.19 -23.02 21.14
N SER A 38 -11.68 -24.19 21.57
CA SER A 38 -11.22 -25.49 21.07
C SER A 38 -11.47 -25.72 19.57
N VAL A 39 -12.48 -25.07 19.01
CA VAL A 39 -12.77 -25.09 17.57
C VAL A 39 -11.84 -24.13 16.86
N TYR A 40 -11.62 -22.94 17.43
CA TYR A 40 -10.70 -21.95 16.89
C TYR A 40 -9.26 -22.51 16.84
N ASP A 41 -8.74 -23.02 17.94
CA ASP A 41 -7.36 -23.55 18.03
C ASP A 41 -7.06 -24.61 16.95
N ARG A 42 -8.06 -25.45 16.68
CA ARG A 42 -7.95 -26.48 15.63
C ARG A 42 -8.01 -25.91 14.23
N LEU A 43 -8.77 -24.83 14.01
CA LEU A 43 -8.97 -24.22 12.69
C LEU A 43 -7.96 -23.13 12.38
N GLU A 44 -7.38 -22.49 13.37
CA GLU A 44 -6.47 -21.35 13.22
C GLU A 44 -5.36 -21.55 12.16
N PRO A 45 -4.69 -22.74 12.09
CA PRO A 45 -3.67 -22.97 11.06
C PRO A 45 -4.21 -22.96 9.63
N PHE A 46 -5.52 -23.18 9.48
CA PHE A 46 -6.19 -23.24 8.16
C PHE A 46 -6.98 -21.97 7.82
N ILE A 47 -7.03 -21.00 8.72
CA ILE A 47 -7.66 -19.71 8.46
C ILE A 47 -6.68 -18.86 7.66
N ASP A 48 -7.06 -18.59 6.41
CA ASP A 48 -6.40 -17.62 5.56
C ASP A 48 -7.36 -16.46 5.28
N ILE A 49 -6.96 -15.26 5.72
CA ILE A 49 -7.69 -14.01 5.45
C ILE A 49 -6.78 -13.17 4.56
N PRO A 50 -7.08 -13.08 3.27
CA PRO A 50 -6.23 -12.36 2.33
C PRO A 50 -6.15 -10.88 2.71
N LYS A 51 -4.91 -10.35 2.71
CA LYS A 51 -4.66 -8.93 2.89
C LYS A 51 -5.11 -8.14 1.66
N VAL A 52 -5.48 -6.89 1.87
CA VAL A 52 -5.83 -5.98 0.78
C VAL A 52 -4.54 -5.51 0.10
N ASP A 53 -4.37 -5.85 -1.17
CA ASP A 53 -3.25 -5.34 -1.97
C ASP A 53 -3.51 -3.88 -2.35
N ILE A 54 -2.70 -2.96 -1.79
CA ILE A 54 -2.88 -1.53 -2.01
C ILE A 54 -2.56 -1.10 -3.45
N ASN A 55 -1.88 -1.92 -4.23
CA ASN A 55 -1.64 -1.67 -5.65
C ASN A 55 -2.80 -2.13 -6.55
N ALA A 56 -3.59 -3.14 -6.12
CA ALA A 56 -4.70 -3.68 -6.88
C ALA A 56 -6.08 -3.17 -6.42
N ALA A 57 -6.20 -2.80 -5.12
CA ALA A 57 -7.47 -2.44 -4.50
C ALA A 57 -8.16 -1.26 -5.19
N ASP A 58 -9.46 -1.36 -5.35
CA ASP A 58 -10.33 -0.24 -5.75
C ASP A 58 -10.76 0.60 -4.52
N SER A 59 -11.51 1.66 -4.76
CA SER A 59 -12.01 2.54 -3.70
C SER A 59 -12.94 1.80 -2.72
N ALA A 60 -13.72 0.82 -3.19
CA ALA A 60 -14.62 0.07 -2.33
C ALA A 60 -13.86 -0.90 -1.40
N ALA A 61 -12.77 -1.51 -1.90
CA ALA A 61 -11.91 -2.35 -1.10
C ALA A 61 -11.17 -1.54 -0.01
N PHE A 62 -10.74 -0.32 -0.32
CA PHE A 62 -10.16 0.60 0.66
C PHE A 62 -11.19 1.07 1.70
N ASP A 63 -12.38 1.47 1.28
CA ASP A 63 -13.46 1.92 2.17
C ASP A 63 -13.90 0.82 3.16
N ALA A 64 -13.73 -0.44 2.80
CA ALA A 64 -14.00 -1.58 3.68
C ALA A 64 -12.95 -1.78 4.80
N LEU A 65 -11.81 -1.07 4.75
CA LEU A 65 -10.78 -1.13 5.79
C LEU A 65 -11.21 -0.34 7.05
N PRO A 66 -10.80 -0.75 8.25
CA PRO A 66 -11.18 -0.06 9.48
C PRO A 66 -10.61 1.36 9.52
N GLY A 67 -11.45 2.33 9.85
CA GLY A 67 -11.05 3.75 9.94
C GLY A 67 -10.83 4.46 8.60
N ILE A 68 -11.06 3.77 7.49
CA ILE A 68 -11.00 4.34 6.15
C ILE A 68 -12.44 4.59 5.68
N GLY A 69 -12.74 5.84 5.41
CA GLY A 69 -14.00 6.24 4.78
C GLY A 69 -13.80 6.59 3.30
N PRO A 70 -14.88 6.93 2.58
CA PRO A 70 -14.84 7.17 1.13
C PRO A 70 -13.81 8.22 0.71
N TRP A 71 -13.58 9.25 1.54
CA TRP A 71 -12.60 10.29 1.26
C TRP A 71 -11.17 9.75 1.27
N PHE A 72 -10.79 8.97 2.32
CA PHE A 72 -9.47 8.35 2.38
C PHE A 72 -9.29 7.31 1.28
N ALA A 73 -10.30 6.49 1.02
CA ALA A 73 -10.28 5.51 -0.06
C ALA A 73 -9.97 6.16 -1.42
N ALA A 74 -10.65 7.28 -1.73
CA ALA A 74 -10.38 8.05 -2.94
C ALA A 74 -8.96 8.63 -2.97
N LYS A 75 -8.46 9.14 -1.82
CA LYS A 75 -7.09 9.67 -1.70
C LYS A 75 -6.03 8.57 -1.87
N MET A 76 -6.25 7.37 -1.32
CA MET A 76 -5.35 6.23 -1.50
C MET A 76 -5.25 5.84 -2.98
N VAL A 77 -6.37 5.80 -3.70
CA VAL A 77 -6.38 5.54 -5.16
C VAL A 77 -5.67 6.66 -5.93
N SER A 78 -5.92 7.93 -5.60
CA SER A 78 -5.28 9.08 -6.25
C SER A 78 -3.77 9.08 -6.02
N TYR A 79 -3.34 8.89 -4.78
CA TYR A 79 -1.94 8.91 -4.39
C TYR A 79 -1.16 7.74 -5.03
N ARG A 80 -1.79 6.56 -5.14
CA ARG A 80 -1.25 5.45 -5.93
C ARG A 80 -0.95 5.84 -7.38
N LYS A 81 -1.84 6.61 -8.01
CA LYS A 81 -1.62 7.07 -9.39
C LYS A 81 -0.46 8.05 -9.49
N GLU A 82 -0.33 8.97 -8.52
CA GLU A 82 0.77 9.93 -8.46
C GLU A 82 2.12 9.23 -8.26
N LEU A 83 2.16 8.17 -7.45
CA LEU A 83 3.35 7.33 -7.23
C LEU A 83 3.65 6.37 -8.38
N GLN A 84 2.69 6.13 -9.28
CA GLN A 84 2.67 5.03 -10.25
C GLN A 84 2.76 3.65 -9.58
N GLY A 85 2.23 3.54 -8.37
CA GLY A 85 2.21 2.36 -7.52
C GLY A 85 2.92 2.57 -6.19
N TYR A 86 2.36 1.98 -5.15
CA TYR A 86 3.00 1.95 -3.84
C TYR A 86 4.20 1.00 -3.87
N SER A 87 5.32 1.43 -3.34
CA SER A 87 6.52 0.62 -3.18
C SER A 87 6.65 0.04 -1.76
N PHE A 88 6.08 0.72 -0.77
CA PHE A 88 6.06 0.31 0.64
C PHE A 88 4.82 0.90 1.34
N PRO A 89 4.30 0.23 2.39
CA PRO A 89 3.01 0.59 2.98
C PRO A 89 3.00 1.93 3.70
N GLU A 90 4.15 2.38 4.26
CA GLU A 90 4.25 3.65 4.98
C GLU A 90 4.02 4.87 4.09
N GLN A 91 4.03 4.71 2.75
CA GLN A 91 3.64 5.78 1.82
C GLN A 91 2.20 6.26 2.03
N LEU A 92 1.35 5.47 2.67
CA LEU A 92 0.01 5.89 3.06
C LEU A 92 0.02 7.07 4.04
N MET A 93 1.06 7.17 4.89
CA MET A 93 1.20 8.28 5.85
C MET A 93 1.57 9.62 5.18
N ASP A 94 1.95 9.61 3.91
CA ASP A 94 2.15 10.85 3.13
C ASP A 94 0.83 11.49 2.67
N ILE A 95 -0.28 10.75 2.78
CA ILE A 95 -1.62 11.27 2.49
C ILE A 95 -2.04 12.21 3.63
N TYR A 96 -2.51 13.40 3.27
CA TYR A 96 -2.96 14.40 4.23
C TYR A 96 -3.93 13.82 5.26
N ARG A 97 -3.66 14.03 6.55
CA ARG A 97 -4.42 13.49 7.71
C ARG A 97 -4.41 11.97 7.86
N PHE A 98 -3.57 11.26 7.15
CA PHE A 98 -3.35 9.83 7.38
C PHE A 98 -2.26 9.68 8.44
N ASP A 99 -2.68 9.57 9.69
CA ASP A 99 -1.80 9.53 10.85
C ASP A 99 -1.28 8.11 11.18
N GLN A 100 -0.38 8.05 12.16
CA GLN A 100 0.19 6.80 12.64
C GLN A 100 -0.87 5.85 13.20
N GLU A 101 -1.90 6.37 13.87
CA GLU A 101 -2.97 5.56 14.46
C GLU A 101 -3.75 4.81 13.35
N LYS A 102 -4.12 5.51 12.27
CA LYS A 102 -4.76 4.88 11.11
C LYS A 102 -3.86 3.85 10.46
N PHE A 103 -2.57 4.17 10.30
CA PHE A 103 -1.62 3.23 9.72
C PHE A 103 -1.49 1.95 10.57
N ASP A 104 -1.37 2.09 11.90
CA ASP A 104 -1.26 0.95 12.82
C ASP A 104 -2.52 0.08 12.82
N ALA A 105 -3.69 0.67 12.61
CA ALA A 105 -4.95 -0.08 12.47
C ALA A 105 -5.03 -0.92 11.18
N LEU A 106 -4.20 -0.59 10.15
CA LEU A 106 -4.27 -1.22 8.82
C LEU A 106 -3.08 -2.09 8.46
N LYS A 107 -1.89 -1.82 9.02
CA LYS A 107 -0.60 -2.39 8.55
C LYS A 107 -0.58 -3.92 8.44
N ASP A 108 -1.36 -4.60 9.26
CA ASP A 108 -1.51 -6.05 9.24
C ASP A 108 -2.57 -6.55 8.24
N LEU A 109 -3.46 -5.66 7.78
CA LEU A 109 -4.56 -5.94 6.86
C LEU A 109 -4.22 -5.68 5.40
N ILE A 110 -3.10 -5.01 5.14
CA ILE A 110 -2.68 -4.59 3.81
C ILE A 110 -1.40 -5.29 3.37
N THR A 111 -1.18 -5.33 2.08
CA THR A 111 0.07 -5.76 1.46
C THR A 111 0.38 -4.88 0.26
N VAL A 112 1.65 -4.85 -0.14
CA VAL A 112 2.11 -4.13 -1.34
C VAL A 112 2.39 -5.17 -2.42
N GLY A 113 1.44 -5.33 -3.30
CA GLY A 113 1.58 -6.22 -4.45
C GLY A 113 2.57 -5.69 -5.50
N PRO A 114 2.75 -6.43 -6.58
CA PRO A 114 3.64 -6.02 -7.66
C PRO A 114 3.14 -4.74 -8.34
N CYS A 115 4.06 -3.85 -8.67
CA CYS A 115 3.85 -2.72 -9.56
C CYS A 115 5.04 -2.56 -10.49
N ALA A 116 4.83 -1.91 -11.63
CA ALA A 116 5.93 -1.57 -12.53
C ALA A 116 6.92 -0.64 -11.82
N PRO A 117 8.24 -0.79 -12.03
CA PRO A 117 9.21 0.16 -11.51
C PRO A 117 8.98 1.56 -12.10
N TYR A 118 9.10 2.59 -11.26
CA TYR A 118 8.95 3.97 -11.68
C TYR A 118 10.10 4.38 -12.62
N PRO A 119 9.81 4.82 -13.84
CA PRO A 119 10.83 5.11 -14.85
C PRO A 119 11.46 6.51 -14.68
N LEU A 120 12.04 6.75 -13.49
CA LEU A 120 12.64 8.04 -13.06
C LEU A 120 13.53 8.65 -14.12
N TRP A 121 14.37 7.83 -14.75
CA TRP A 121 15.46 8.30 -15.60
C TRP A 121 15.04 8.53 -17.07
N SER A 122 13.83 8.10 -17.47
CA SER A 122 13.36 8.23 -18.86
C SER A 122 12.13 9.13 -19.02
N LEU A 123 11.39 9.42 -17.93
CA LEU A 123 10.17 10.24 -18.00
C LEU A 123 10.48 11.70 -18.38
N PRO A 124 9.61 12.34 -19.16
CA PRO A 124 9.70 13.79 -19.41
C PRO A 124 9.41 14.58 -18.13
N GLU A 125 9.88 15.84 -18.10
CA GLU A 125 9.77 16.73 -16.94
C GLU A 125 8.34 16.83 -16.40
N ASP A 126 7.35 16.99 -17.28
CA ASP A 126 5.95 17.14 -16.87
C ASP A 126 5.38 15.90 -16.19
N SER A 127 5.81 14.71 -16.59
CA SER A 127 5.45 13.47 -15.91
C SER A 127 6.14 13.32 -14.57
N LEU A 128 7.40 13.74 -14.45
CA LEU A 128 8.15 13.75 -13.19
C LEU A 128 7.54 14.71 -12.16
N LYS A 129 6.95 15.84 -12.59
CA LYS A 129 6.23 16.79 -11.71
C LYS A 129 5.05 16.16 -10.98
N LEU A 130 4.47 15.11 -11.51
CA LEU A 130 3.33 14.43 -10.90
C LEU A 130 3.74 13.59 -9.69
N HIS A 131 4.99 13.13 -9.63
CA HIS A 131 5.46 12.26 -8.55
C HIS A 131 5.66 13.05 -7.24
N PRO A 132 5.07 12.62 -6.10
CA PRO A 132 5.03 13.40 -4.86
C PRO A 132 6.41 13.79 -4.31
N TYR A 133 7.43 12.94 -4.49
CA TYR A 133 8.79 13.18 -3.99
C TYR A 133 9.67 14.01 -4.94
N ILE A 134 9.19 14.28 -6.16
CA ILE A 134 9.97 15.01 -7.17
C ILE A 134 9.38 16.42 -7.39
N ARG A 135 8.09 16.51 -7.81
CA ARG A 135 7.33 17.77 -7.98
C ARG A 135 8.16 18.88 -8.66
N SER A 136 8.40 19.98 -7.94
CA SER A 136 9.15 21.15 -8.44
C SER A 136 10.62 20.87 -8.77
N ARG A 137 11.15 19.72 -8.39
CA ARG A 137 12.53 19.31 -8.66
C ARG A 137 12.71 18.55 -9.98
N ALA A 138 11.61 18.30 -10.71
CA ALA A 138 11.62 17.55 -11.96
C ALA A 138 12.63 18.10 -13.00
N HIS A 139 12.70 19.42 -13.15
CA HIS A 139 13.68 20.07 -14.01
C HIS A 139 15.12 19.72 -13.63
N GLY A 140 15.43 19.78 -12.34
CA GLY A 140 16.75 19.40 -11.82
C GLY A 140 17.12 17.94 -12.09
N VAL A 141 16.15 17.02 -11.99
CA VAL A 141 16.35 15.60 -12.33
C VAL A 141 16.66 15.43 -13.82
N VAL A 142 15.94 16.15 -14.70
CA VAL A 142 16.19 16.11 -16.15
C VAL A 142 17.58 16.66 -16.48
N LEU A 143 17.95 17.80 -15.91
CA LEU A 143 19.30 18.37 -16.11
C LEU A 143 20.39 17.43 -15.58
N PHE A 144 20.19 16.85 -14.41
CA PHE A 144 21.16 15.93 -13.81
C PHE A 144 21.44 14.74 -14.74
N ARG A 145 20.39 14.04 -15.21
CA ARG A 145 20.56 12.88 -16.09
C ARG A 145 21.14 13.24 -17.47
N SER A 146 20.91 14.48 -17.96
CA SER A 146 21.47 14.93 -19.24
C SER A 146 22.96 15.26 -19.16
N ASN A 147 23.47 15.56 -17.96
CA ASN A 147 24.86 15.95 -17.72
C ASN A 147 25.71 14.84 -17.08
N ASN A 148 25.13 13.69 -16.80
CA ASN A 148 25.83 12.58 -16.16
C ASN A 148 25.60 11.28 -16.94
N PRO A 149 26.58 10.36 -16.95
CA PRO A 149 26.40 9.07 -17.58
C PRO A 149 25.41 8.21 -16.79
N PRO A 150 24.75 7.22 -17.44
CA PRO A 150 23.72 6.40 -16.80
C PRO A 150 24.15 5.76 -15.47
N GLU A 151 25.37 5.26 -15.37
CA GLU A 151 25.94 4.64 -14.17
C GLU A 151 26.09 5.60 -12.97
N ALA A 152 26.17 6.90 -13.22
CA ALA A 152 26.16 7.93 -12.17
C ALA A 152 24.75 8.37 -11.76
N CYS A 153 23.71 7.96 -12.50
CA CYS A 153 22.33 8.34 -12.26
C CYS A 153 21.73 7.49 -11.14
N THR A 154 21.92 7.92 -9.90
CA THR A 154 21.35 7.29 -8.71
C THR A 154 20.56 8.32 -7.88
N VAL A 155 19.63 7.85 -7.04
CA VAL A 155 18.86 8.73 -6.14
C VAL A 155 19.78 9.41 -5.13
N ASP A 156 20.81 8.71 -4.65
CA ASP A 156 21.81 9.27 -3.73
C ASP A 156 22.64 10.36 -4.39
N ALA A 157 22.96 10.20 -5.68
CA ALA A 157 23.67 11.23 -6.44
C ALA A 157 22.80 12.49 -6.63
N LEU A 158 21.48 12.35 -6.83
CA LEU A 158 20.53 13.48 -6.86
C LEU A 158 20.49 14.23 -5.53
N ALA A 159 20.55 13.51 -4.40
CA ALA A 159 20.62 14.12 -3.07
C ALA A 159 21.95 14.84 -2.86
N THR A 160 23.08 14.21 -3.18
CA THR A 160 24.42 14.76 -3.05
C THR A 160 24.63 16.02 -3.91
N ALA A 161 24.05 16.03 -5.11
CA ALA A 161 24.06 17.19 -6.00
C ALA A 161 23.06 18.30 -5.59
N GLY A 162 22.30 18.12 -4.50
CA GLY A 162 21.30 19.09 -4.03
C GLY A 162 20.06 19.21 -4.94
N VAL A 163 19.85 18.27 -5.86
CA VAL A 163 18.68 18.24 -6.74
C VAL A 163 17.43 17.88 -5.97
N LEU A 164 17.54 16.88 -5.09
CA LEU A 164 16.46 16.45 -4.20
C LEU A 164 16.78 16.75 -2.74
N PRO A 165 15.81 17.21 -1.94
CA PRO A 165 15.96 17.28 -0.49
C PRO A 165 16.24 15.91 0.12
N PRO A 166 17.00 15.80 1.22
CA PRO A 166 17.40 14.53 1.81
C PRO A 166 16.21 13.61 2.19
N ASP A 167 15.13 14.19 2.71
CA ASP A 167 13.91 13.47 3.09
C ASP A 167 13.16 12.90 1.87
N ALA A 168 13.05 13.68 0.80
CA ALA A 168 12.45 13.24 -0.45
C ALA A 168 13.30 12.16 -1.13
N ALA A 169 14.63 12.34 -1.14
CA ALA A 169 15.55 11.35 -1.67
C ALA A 169 15.51 10.03 -0.89
N ALA A 170 15.48 10.09 0.46
CA ALA A 170 15.36 8.91 1.30
C ALA A 170 14.07 8.09 1.02
N LYS A 171 12.94 8.78 0.80
CA LYS A 171 11.68 8.14 0.41
C LYS A 171 11.75 7.57 -1.01
N LEU A 172 12.29 8.35 -1.95
CA LEU A 172 12.42 7.93 -3.34
C LEU A 172 13.36 6.73 -3.49
N ALA A 173 14.44 6.66 -2.71
CA ALA A 173 15.39 5.54 -2.72
C ALA A 173 14.74 4.20 -2.29
N ARG A 174 13.67 4.25 -1.48
CA ARG A 174 12.87 3.07 -1.11
C ARG A 174 11.87 2.65 -2.20
N CYS A 175 11.63 3.51 -3.19
CA CYS A 175 10.71 3.19 -4.28
C CYS A 175 11.33 2.20 -5.27
N ARG A 176 10.46 1.44 -5.92
CA ARG A 176 10.85 0.59 -7.07
C ARG A 176 11.13 1.51 -8.25
N ILE A 177 12.38 1.72 -8.59
CA ILE A 177 12.81 2.58 -9.69
C ILE A 177 13.46 1.72 -10.78
N SER A 178 13.12 2.00 -12.04
CA SER A 178 13.81 1.38 -13.18
C SER A 178 15.27 1.80 -13.20
N PRO A 179 16.21 0.90 -13.53
CA PRO A 179 17.59 1.31 -13.74
C PRO A 179 17.67 2.34 -14.87
N PRO A 180 18.66 3.24 -14.83
CA PRO A 180 18.91 4.15 -15.93
C PRO A 180 19.23 3.36 -17.20
N GLY A 181 18.54 3.70 -18.31
CA GLY A 181 18.80 3.11 -19.62
C GLY A 181 20.00 3.76 -20.31
N ILE A 182 20.48 3.13 -21.36
CA ILE A 182 21.43 3.75 -22.30
C ILE A 182 20.56 4.64 -23.22
N TRP A 183 20.77 5.95 -23.16
CA TRP A 183 20.16 6.95 -24.06
C TRP A 183 21.16 7.54 -25.02
#